data_11518f62830d7c4afb75058011c2a1ff
#
_entry.id   11518f62830d7c4afb75058011c2a1ff
#
_cell.length_a   1.000
_cell.length_b   1.000
_cell.length_c   1.000
_cell.angle_alpha   90.00
_cell.angle_beta   90.00
_cell.angle_gamma   90.00
#
_symmetry.space_group_name_H-M   'P 1'
#
loop_
_entity.id
_entity.type
_entity.pdbx_description
1 polymer ?
#
loop_
_entity_poly.entity_id
_entity_poly.type
_entity_poly.pdbx_seq_one_letter_code
_entity_poly.pdbx_strand_id
1 'polypeptide(L)'
;MLPLYGFLLAILIASLAYRAHSLSKSGAFAAIILGTIIFGLGGIPWAVLLLTFFFTSSALSRAFKKRKQGLSEKYSKGDQRDAGQVFGNGGLAAAFVLFHFFYPESSIGWIGFAASLAAVNADTWATELGVLNPSPPRMITDIRKRVEKGTSGGISLVGTLASLAGSALIALLATLLIPTDSLLTDHWSLFPLITFAGLAGSLFDSFLGATVQAMYFCQKDNKETEKHPLRSEEHTSELQSRGLISYAVFCLKKKK
;
A
#
# COMPACT_ATOMS: atom_id res chain seq x y z
N MET A 1 5.02 23.21 -20.77
CA MET A 1 6.31 23.11 -20.04
C MET A 1 6.23 22.25 -18.78
N LEU A 2 5.16 22.34 -17.98
CA LEU A 2 4.96 21.54 -16.75
C LEU A 2 5.16 20.01 -16.92
N PRO A 3 4.60 19.36 -17.99
CA PRO A 3 4.78 17.89 -18.15
C PRO A 3 6.23 17.47 -18.34
N LEU A 4 7.07 18.29 -19.02
CA LEU A 4 8.48 17.97 -19.23
C LEU A 4 9.26 18.04 -17.92
N TYR A 5 9.03 19.04 -17.07
CA TYR A 5 9.66 19.12 -15.75
C TYR A 5 9.20 17.97 -14.85
N GLY A 6 7.91 17.63 -14.89
CA GLY A 6 7.35 16.47 -14.18
C GLY A 6 8.02 15.16 -14.59
N PHE A 7 8.25 14.96 -15.89
CA PHE A 7 8.95 13.79 -16.42
C PHE A 7 10.41 13.73 -15.95
N LEU A 8 11.15 14.83 -16.04
CA LEU A 8 12.55 14.89 -15.60
C LEU A 8 12.68 14.64 -14.10
N LEU A 9 11.78 15.21 -13.30
CA LEU A 9 11.74 15.00 -11.86
C LEU A 9 11.40 13.53 -11.52
N ALA A 10 10.45 12.93 -12.24
CA ALA A 10 10.09 11.52 -12.07
C ALA A 10 11.28 10.60 -12.38
N ILE A 11 12.02 10.85 -13.46
CA ILE A 11 13.24 10.11 -13.80
C ILE A 11 14.28 10.23 -12.68
N LEU A 12 14.54 11.44 -12.21
CA LEU A 12 15.53 11.70 -11.16
C LEU A 12 15.16 10.91 -9.89
N ILE A 13 13.92 11.05 -9.41
CA ILE A 13 13.47 10.39 -8.17
C ILE A 13 13.44 8.87 -8.33
N ALA A 14 12.92 8.34 -9.45
CA ALA A 14 12.91 6.90 -9.71
C ALA A 14 14.32 6.31 -9.80
N SER A 15 15.27 7.03 -10.42
CA SER A 15 16.66 6.62 -10.52
C SER A 15 17.35 6.58 -9.15
N LEU A 16 17.12 7.59 -8.30
CA LEU A 16 17.61 7.62 -6.93
C LEU A 16 17.01 6.50 -6.09
N ALA A 17 15.70 6.26 -6.21
CA ALA A 17 15.00 5.19 -5.51
C ALA A 17 15.47 3.79 -5.96
N TYR A 18 15.76 3.61 -7.24
CA TYR A 18 16.34 2.39 -7.78
C TYR A 18 17.76 2.15 -7.24
N ARG A 19 18.65 3.16 -7.27
CA ARG A 19 19.99 3.09 -6.68
C ARG A 19 19.95 2.81 -5.18
N ALA A 20 18.95 3.35 -4.49
CA ALA A 20 18.73 3.12 -3.07
C ALA A 20 18.07 1.76 -2.76
N HIS A 21 17.92 0.87 -3.75
CA HIS A 21 17.27 -0.44 -3.62
C HIS A 21 15.85 -0.40 -3.05
N SER A 22 15.12 0.71 -3.22
CA SER A 22 13.70 0.82 -2.84
C SER A 22 12.77 0.35 -3.95
N LEU A 23 13.21 0.44 -5.21
CA LEU A 23 12.48 0.01 -6.41
C LEU A 23 13.28 -1.04 -7.18
N SER A 24 12.60 -2.00 -7.76
CA SER A 24 13.13 -2.89 -8.80
C SER A 24 13.21 -2.17 -10.15
N LYS A 25 13.79 -2.77 -11.18
CA LYS A 25 13.81 -2.19 -12.53
C LYS A 25 12.39 -1.89 -13.04
N SER A 26 11.48 -2.85 -12.91
CA SER A 26 10.07 -2.67 -13.30
C SER A 26 9.36 -1.63 -12.44
N GLY A 27 9.65 -1.59 -11.14
CA GLY A 27 9.12 -0.57 -10.22
C GLY A 27 9.60 0.84 -10.56
N ALA A 28 10.86 1.02 -10.95
CA ALA A 28 11.40 2.30 -11.38
C ALA A 28 10.72 2.80 -12.66
N PHE A 29 10.50 1.92 -13.63
CA PHE A 29 9.76 2.27 -14.85
C PHE A 29 8.32 2.69 -14.55
N ALA A 30 7.60 1.93 -13.71
CA ALA A 30 6.26 2.29 -13.27
C ALA A 30 6.22 3.62 -12.50
N ALA A 31 7.23 3.88 -11.65
CA ALA A 31 7.34 5.14 -10.91
C ALA A 31 7.60 6.35 -11.82
N ILE A 32 8.34 6.18 -12.92
CA ILE A 32 8.49 7.24 -13.94
C ILE A 32 7.14 7.58 -14.56
N ILE A 33 6.33 6.58 -14.94
CA ILE A 33 5.02 6.80 -15.54
C ILE A 33 4.10 7.54 -14.56
N LEU A 34 3.91 7.01 -13.35
CA LEU A 34 3.03 7.60 -12.34
C LEU A 34 3.53 8.98 -11.88
N GLY A 35 4.84 9.11 -11.66
CA GLY A 35 5.47 10.37 -11.29
C GLY A 35 5.29 11.44 -12.35
N THR A 36 5.41 11.09 -13.64
CA THR A 36 5.18 12.02 -14.75
C THR A 36 3.74 12.57 -14.73
N ILE A 37 2.76 11.70 -14.53
CA ILE A 37 1.35 12.12 -14.43
C ILE A 37 1.17 13.03 -13.21
N ILE A 38 1.62 12.61 -12.03
CA ILE A 38 1.35 13.33 -10.78
C ILE A 38 2.13 14.64 -10.70
N PHE A 39 3.41 14.65 -11.05
CA PHE A 39 4.23 15.88 -11.01
C PHE A 39 3.93 16.82 -12.16
N GLY A 40 3.62 16.27 -13.36
CA GLY A 40 3.39 17.03 -14.56
C GLY A 40 2.00 17.67 -14.64
N LEU A 41 0.98 17.03 -14.09
CA LEU A 41 -0.41 17.50 -14.15
C LEU A 41 -0.91 18.03 -12.81
N GLY A 42 -0.49 17.43 -11.68
CA GLY A 42 -0.95 17.83 -10.36
C GLY A 42 -0.18 19.01 -9.76
N GLY A 43 1.13 19.12 -10.04
CA GLY A 43 1.97 20.16 -9.48
C GLY A 43 2.50 19.86 -8.07
N ILE A 44 3.00 20.91 -7.37
CA ILE A 44 3.77 20.78 -6.13
C ILE A 44 2.97 20.14 -4.98
N PRO A 45 1.73 20.54 -4.66
CA PRO A 45 0.98 19.91 -3.56
C PRO A 45 0.82 18.41 -3.72
N TRP A 46 0.50 17.96 -4.91
CA TRP A 46 0.33 16.55 -5.26
C TRP A 46 1.65 15.77 -5.16
N ALA A 47 2.73 16.40 -5.64
CA ALA A 47 4.07 15.83 -5.53
C ALA A 47 4.51 15.63 -4.08
N VAL A 48 4.24 16.60 -3.20
CA VAL A 48 4.60 16.53 -1.78
C VAL A 48 3.90 15.36 -1.09
N LEU A 49 2.61 15.15 -1.33
CA LEU A 49 1.88 14.03 -0.74
C LEU A 49 2.44 12.68 -1.21
N LEU A 50 2.68 12.52 -2.53
CA LEU A 50 3.26 11.28 -3.08
C LEU A 50 4.66 11.01 -2.51
N LEU A 51 5.50 12.03 -2.42
CA LEU A 51 6.85 11.91 -1.88
C LEU A 51 6.84 11.62 -0.39
N THR A 52 5.94 12.22 0.38
CA THR A 52 5.75 11.92 1.80
C THR A 52 5.43 10.45 2.01
N PHE A 53 4.43 9.92 1.27
CA PHE A 53 4.13 8.49 1.28
C PHE A 53 5.38 7.66 0.94
N PHE A 54 6.05 7.98 -0.17
CA PHE A 54 7.19 7.19 -0.63
C PHE A 54 8.35 7.17 0.36
N PHE A 55 8.73 8.34 0.89
CA PHE A 55 9.86 8.44 1.82
C PHE A 55 9.56 7.82 3.18
N THR A 56 8.38 8.09 3.77
CA THR A 56 8.02 7.52 5.08
C THR A 56 7.90 6.01 5.01
N SER A 57 7.21 5.50 4.00
CA SER A 57 7.09 4.06 3.75
C SER A 57 8.44 3.38 3.53
N SER A 58 9.32 3.99 2.73
CA SER A 58 10.66 3.43 2.45
C SER A 58 11.57 3.48 3.68
N ALA A 59 11.47 4.54 4.48
CA ALA A 59 12.23 4.67 5.72
C ALA A 59 11.81 3.61 6.75
N LEU A 60 10.52 3.42 6.95
CA LEU A 60 9.99 2.38 7.85
C LEU A 60 10.40 0.98 7.40
N SER A 61 10.24 0.66 6.12
CA SER A 61 10.63 -0.65 5.58
C SER A 61 12.11 -0.96 5.83
N ARG A 62 12.98 0.05 5.69
CA ARG A 62 14.42 -0.12 6.00
C ARG A 62 14.69 -0.26 7.48
N ALA A 63 14.08 0.60 8.31
CA ALA A 63 14.29 0.62 9.75
C ALA A 63 13.91 -0.72 10.41
N PHE A 64 12.83 -1.35 9.94
CA PHE A 64 12.31 -2.58 10.53
C PHE A 64 12.67 -3.85 9.76
N LYS A 65 13.51 -3.75 8.71
CA LYS A 65 13.94 -4.88 7.88
C LYS A 65 14.46 -6.06 8.72
N LYS A 66 15.37 -5.82 9.68
CA LYS A 66 15.94 -6.88 10.52
C LYS A 66 14.89 -7.62 11.36
N ARG A 67 13.88 -6.92 11.86
CA ARG A 67 12.79 -7.51 12.65
C ARG A 67 11.83 -8.36 11.82
N LYS A 68 11.76 -8.11 10.51
CA LYS A 68 10.96 -8.87 9.56
C LYS A 68 11.68 -10.08 8.97
N GLN A 69 12.99 -10.23 9.13
CA GLN A 69 13.75 -11.32 8.51
C GLN A 69 13.19 -12.70 8.82
N GLY A 70 12.71 -12.95 10.06
CA GLY A 70 12.01 -14.19 10.41
C GLY A 70 10.59 -14.33 9.82
N LEU A 71 10.00 -13.25 9.30
CA LEU A 71 8.67 -13.22 8.68
C LEU A 71 8.74 -13.15 7.15
N SER A 72 9.93 -12.80 6.59
CA SER A 72 10.12 -12.60 5.14
C SER A 72 9.84 -13.86 4.32
N GLU A 73 9.90 -15.01 4.94
CA GLU A 73 9.54 -16.28 4.31
C GLU A 73 8.05 -16.40 3.96
N LYS A 74 7.17 -15.63 4.63
CA LYS A 74 5.72 -15.63 4.38
C LYS A 74 5.31 -14.72 3.23
N TYR A 75 6.05 -13.64 2.99
CA TYR A 75 5.70 -12.68 1.96
C TYR A 75 6.18 -13.11 0.58
N SER A 76 5.31 -13.00 -0.43
CA SER A 76 5.61 -13.36 -1.81
C SER A 76 6.59 -12.40 -2.48
N LYS A 77 6.71 -11.16 -2.00
CA LYS A 77 7.46 -10.08 -2.62
C LYS A 77 8.69 -9.71 -1.81
N GLY A 78 9.80 -9.45 -2.52
CA GLY A 78 11.05 -8.97 -1.93
C GLY A 78 10.97 -7.55 -1.40
N ASP A 79 12.08 -7.06 -0.82
CA ASP A 79 12.18 -5.71 -0.21
C ASP A 79 12.03 -4.55 -1.22
N GLN A 80 12.22 -4.80 -2.53
CA GLN A 80 12.14 -3.81 -3.60
C GLN A 80 10.74 -3.81 -4.21
N ARG A 81 10.10 -2.64 -4.30
CA ARG A 81 8.79 -2.50 -4.94
C ARG A 81 8.88 -2.72 -6.44
N ASP A 82 8.12 -3.67 -6.96
CA ASP A 82 7.94 -3.94 -8.38
C ASP A 82 6.85 -3.05 -9.01
N ALA A 83 6.65 -3.18 -10.34
CA ALA A 83 5.65 -2.41 -11.05
C ALA A 83 4.23 -2.65 -10.51
N GLY A 84 3.88 -3.87 -10.16
CA GLY A 84 2.57 -4.21 -9.59
C GLY A 84 2.31 -3.48 -8.27
N GLN A 85 3.32 -3.40 -7.40
CA GLN A 85 3.22 -2.65 -6.14
C GLN A 85 3.17 -1.14 -6.37
N VAL A 86 3.93 -0.62 -7.34
CA VAL A 86 3.91 0.82 -7.66
C VAL A 86 2.56 1.23 -8.23
N PHE A 87 2.01 0.47 -9.19
CA PHE A 87 0.68 0.73 -9.74
C PHE A 87 -0.44 0.46 -8.72
N GLY A 88 -0.33 -0.59 -7.91
CA GLY A 88 -1.30 -0.88 -6.84
C GLY A 88 -1.39 0.26 -5.84
N ASN A 89 -0.24 0.82 -5.44
CA ASN A 89 -0.17 1.89 -4.45
C ASN A 89 -0.44 3.29 -5.01
N GLY A 90 -0.07 3.57 -6.26
CA GLY A 90 -0.14 4.91 -6.84
C GLY A 90 -1.12 5.07 -8.00
N GLY A 91 -1.66 3.97 -8.53
CA GLY A 91 -2.49 4.01 -9.74
C GLY A 91 -3.81 4.74 -9.53
N LEU A 92 -4.50 4.49 -8.41
CA LEU A 92 -5.74 5.20 -8.08
C LEU A 92 -5.46 6.69 -7.83
N ALA A 93 -4.36 7.02 -7.17
CA ALA A 93 -3.94 8.41 -6.98
C ALA A 93 -3.71 9.10 -8.34
N ALA A 94 -2.99 8.47 -9.28
CA ALA A 94 -2.80 9.01 -10.61
C ALA A 94 -4.12 9.19 -11.39
N ALA A 95 -5.08 8.28 -11.22
CA ALA A 95 -6.41 8.41 -11.81
C ALA A 95 -7.15 9.66 -11.30
N PHE A 96 -7.03 10.00 -9.99
CA PHE A 96 -7.61 11.24 -9.48
C PHE A 96 -6.88 12.49 -9.95
N VAL A 97 -5.57 12.43 -10.23
CA VAL A 97 -4.85 13.54 -10.91
C VAL A 97 -5.38 13.74 -12.31
N LEU A 98 -5.58 12.66 -13.08
CA LEU A 98 -6.19 12.74 -14.42
C LEU A 98 -7.62 13.26 -14.34
N PHE A 99 -8.41 12.83 -13.37
CA PHE A 99 -9.75 13.37 -13.14
C PHE A 99 -9.72 14.88 -12.89
N HIS A 100 -8.83 15.35 -12.02
CA HIS A 100 -8.65 16.78 -11.74
C HIS A 100 -8.22 17.57 -12.99
N PHE A 101 -7.36 17.00 -13.84
CA PHE A 101 -6.95 17.64 -15.08
C PHE A 101 -8.14 17.93 -16.02
N PHE A 102 -9.14 17.03 -16.08
CA PHE A 102 -10.35 17.22 -16.88
C PHE A 102 -11.44 18.04 -16.16
N TYR A 103 -11.45 18.01 -14.83
CA TYR A 103 -12.46 18.67 -13.99
C TYR A 103 -11.78 19.47 -12.87
N PRO A 104 -11.04 20.55 -13.20
CA PRO A 104 -10.22 21.29 -12.24
C PRO A 104 -11.03 21.95 -11.12
N GLU A 105 -12.28 22.36 -11.40
CA GLU A 105 -13.18 22.95 -10.40
C GLU A 105 -13.68 21.96 -9.35
N SER A 106 -13.51 20.66 -9.59
CA SER A 106 -14.00 19.63 -8.68
C SER A 106 -12.97 19.30 -7.59
N SER A 107 -13.36 19.48 -6.34
CA SER A 107 -12.55 19.07 -5.18
C SER A 107 -12.38 17.53 -5.05
N ILE A 108 -13.18 16.74 -5.79
CA ILE A 108 -13.11 15.26 -5.79
C ILE A 108 -11.70 14.79 -6.21
N GLY A 109 -11.07 15.45 -7.19
CA GLY A 109 -9.72 15.10 -7.62
C GLY A 109 -8.72 15.12 -6.47
N TRP A 110 -8.66 16.24 -5.75
CA TRP A 110 -7.75 16.41 -4.61
C TRP A 110 -8.09 15.49 -3.44
N ILE A 111 -9.36 15.43 -3.04
CA ILE A 111 -9.81 14.59 -1.92
C ILE A 111 -9.55 13.11 -2.21
N GLY A 112 -9.92 12.65 -3.41
CA GLY A 112 -9.71 11.26 -3.81
C GLY A 112 -8.23 10.88 -3.89
N PHE A 113 -7.40 11.77 -4.43
CA PHE A 113 -5.94 11.60 -4.44
C PHE A 113 -5.38 11.46 -3.03
N ALA A 114 -5.70 12.42 -2.14
CA ALA A 114 -5.21 12.42 -0.77
C ALA A 114 -5.71 11.20 0.02
N ALA A 115 -7.01 10.84 -0.12
CA ALA A 115 -7.58 9.67 0.53
C ALA A 115 -6.95 8.36 0.05
N SER A 116 -6.67 8.23 -1.26
CA SER A 116 -5.99 7.04 -1.80
C SER A 116 -4.57 6.89 -1.25
N LEU A 117 -3.79 7.97 -1.20
CA LEU A 117 -2.45 7.96 -0.60
C LEU A 117 -2.49 7.75 0.92
N ALA A 118 -3.49 8.31 1.61
CA ALA A 118 -3.69 8.08 3.03
C ALA A 118 -3.96 6.60 3.34
N ALA A 119 -4.77 5.92 2.52
CA ALA A 119 -5.05 4.50 2.68
C ALA A 119 -3.79 3.64 2.50
N VAL A 120 -3.00 3.90 1.46
CA VAL A 120 -1.76 3.16 1.19
C VAL A 120 -0.69 3.43 2.24
N ASN A 121 -0.58 4.69 2.71
CA ASN A 121 0.35 5.04 3.77
C ASN A 121 -0.05 4.39 5.10
N ALA A 122 -1.34 4.42 5.43
CA ALA A 122 -1.92 3.76 6.60
C ALA A 122 -1.62 2.25 6.61
N ASP A 123 -1.86 1.57 5.49
CA ASP A 123 -1.59 0.14 5.34
C ASP A 123 -0.10 -0.19 5.48
N THR A 124 0.76 0.60 4.84
CA THR A 124 2.21 0.41 4.96
C THR A 124 2.67 0.60 6.40
N TRP A 125 2.22 1.66 7.08
CA TRP A 125 2.59 1.90 8.48
C TRP A 125 2.04 0.82 9.41
N ALA A 126 0.82 0.34 9.18
CA ALA A 126 0.24 -0.78 9.92
C ALA A 126 1.10 -2.04 9.81
N THR A 127 1.55 -2.37 8.60
CA THR A 127 2.37 -3.54 8.31
C THR A 127 3.77 -3.41 8.89
N GLU A 128 4.41 -2.23 8.73
CA GLU A 128 5.79 -2.02 9.19
C GLU A 128 5.89 -1.91 10.72
N LEU A 129 4.98 -1.20 11.36
CA LEU A 129 4.99 -0.98 12.81
C LEU A 129 4.20 -2.05 13.57
N GLY A 130 3.24 -2.72 12.94
CA GLY A 130 2.44 -3.77 13.53
C GLY A 130 3.28 -4.97 14.04
N VAL A 131 4.46 -5.21 13.45
CA VAL A 131 5.39 -6.25 13.94
C VAL A 131 5.93 -5.96 15.33
N LEU A 132 5.88 -4.70 15.79
CA LEU A 132 6.30 -4.29 17.14
C LEU A 132 5.28 -4.67 18.21
N ASN A 133 4.04 -5.02 17.83
CA ASN A 133 3.03 -5.40 18.80
C ASN A 133 3.51 -6.61 19.64
N PRO A 134 3.53 -6.53 20.98
CA PRO A 134 4.02 -7.63 21.82
C PRO A 134 3.16 -8.88 21.70
N SER A 135 1.84 -8.70 21.58
CA SER A 135 0.88 -9.80 21.48
C SER A 135 0.67 -10.26 20.04
N PRO A 136 0.30 -11.53 19.79
CA PRO A 136 -0.09 -12.00 18.46
C PRO A 136 -1.25 -11.18 17.89
N PRO A 137 -1.26 -10.89 16.57
CA PRO A 137 -2.38 -10.24 15.90
C PRO A 137 -3.67 -11.08 16.01
N ARG A 138 -4.79 -10.44 15.76
CA ARG A 138 -6.11 -11.07 15.67
C ARG A 138 -6.62 -11.01 14.25
N MET A 139 -7.37 -12.03 13.82
CA MET A 139 -7.98 -12.03 12.49
C MET A 139 -9.09 -10.96 12.43
N ILE A 140 -9.09 -10.12 11.41
CA ILE A 140 -10.09 -9.05 11.28
C ILE A 140 -11.53 -9.60 11.13
N THR A 141 -11.69 -10.78 10.52
CA THR A 141 -12.98 -11.47 10.37
C THR A 141 -13.43 -12.21 11.64
N ASP A 142 -12.51 -12.48 12.57
CA ASP A 142 -12.79 -13.08 13.86
C ASP A 142 -11.77 -12.61 14.89
N ILE A 143 -12.11 -11.57 15.61
CA ILE A 143 -11.25 -10.93 16.62
C ILE A 143 -10.89 -11.83 17.82
N ARG A 144 -11.57 -12.96 17.99
CA ARG A 144 -11.24 -13.98 19.01
C ARG A 144 -10.09 -14.86 18.56
N LYS A 145 -9.90 -15.01 17.24
CA LYS A 145 -8.86 -15.84 16.65
C LYS A 145 -7.53 -15.11 16.62
N ARG A 146 -6.55 -15.58 17.40
CA ARG A 146 -5.15 -15.14 17.34
C ARG A 146 -4.47 -15.80 16.15
N VAL A 147 -3.66 -15.04 15.45
CA VAL A 147 -2.90 -15.50 14.27
C VAL A 147 -1.42 -15.15 14.43
N GLU A 148 -0.58 -15.80 13.67
CA GLU A 148 0.85 -15.47 13.68
C GLU A 148 1.11 -14.09 13.05
N LYS A 149 2.18 -13.43 13.49
CA LYS A 149 2.62 -12.16 12.86
C LYS A 149 2.90 -12.38 11.38
N GLY A 150 2.45 -11.43 10.56
CA GLY A 150 2.58 -11.52 9.10
C GLY A 150 1.50 -12.38 8.41
N THR A 151 0.48 -12.85 9.14
CA THR A 151 -0.69 -13.48 8.52
C THR A 151 -1.57 -12.41 7.88
N SER A 152 -1.94 -12.61 6.61
CA SER A 152 -2.83 -11.71 5.88
C SER A 152 -4.20 -11.61 6.58
N GLY A 153 -4.69 -10.38 6.74
CA GLY A 153 -5.90 -10.09 7.52
C GLY A 153 -5.71 -10.07 9.05
N GLY A 154 -4.48 -10.20 9.54
CA GLY A 154 -4.15 -10.07 10.95
C GLY A 154 -4.01 -8.61 11.38
N ILE A 155 -4.84 -8.14 12.30
CA ILE A 155 -4.81 -6.78 12.86
C ILE A 155 -4.27 -6.77 14.30
N SER A 156 -3.62 -5.69 14.70
CA SER A 156 -3.09 -5.48 16.05
C SER A 156 -3.30 -4.03 16.49
N LEU A 157 -3.32 -3.80 17.80
CA LEU A 157 -3.49 -2.43 18.33
C LEU A 157 -2.39 -1.48 17.82
N VAL A 158 -1.12 -1.91 17.88
CA VAL A 158 0.01 -1.10 17.37
C VAL A 158 -0.13 -0.85 15.89
N GLY A 159 -0.52 -1.87 15.08
CA GLY A 159 -0.77 -1.71 13.66
C GLY A 159 -1.90 -0.73 13.36
N THR A 160 -3.02 -0.83 14.08
CA THR A 160 -4.17 0.09 13.90
C THR A 160 -3.83 1.53 14.29
N LEU A 161 -3.10 1.73 15.39
CA LEU A 161 -2.63 3.07 15.77
C LEU A 161 -1.63 3.63 14.76
N ALA A 162 -0.74 2.80 14.24
CA ALA A 162 0.19 3.18 13.18
C ALA A 162 -0.55 3.54 11.88
N SER A 163 -1.58 2.77 11.52
CA SER A 163 -2.46 3.06 10.38
C SER A 163 -3.13 4.44 10.54
N LEU A 164 -3.70 4.71 11.71
CA LEU A 164 -4.29 6.01 12.02
C LEU A 164 -3.27 7.15 11.91
N ALA A 165 -2.08 6.98 12.46
CA ALA A 165 -1.02 7.99 12.41
C ALA A 165 -0.51 8.22 10.98
N GLY A 166 -0.32 7.14 10.20
CA GLY A 166 0.10 7.22 8.79
C GLY A 166 -0.94 7.93 7.91
N SER A 167 -2.23 7.64 8.14
CA SER A 167 -3.33 8.31 7.47
C SER A 167 -3.40 9.79 7.87
N ALA A 168 -3.32 10.10 9.17
CA ALA A 168 -3.36 11.47 9.69
C ALA A 168 -2.22 12.33 9.15
N LEU A 169 -1.03 11.78 8.93
CA LEU A 169 0.09 12.51 8.33
C LEU A 169 -0.25 12.99 6.91
N ILE A 170 -0.78 12.10 6.06
CA ILE A 170 -1.19 12.49 4.70
C ILE A 170 -2.36 13.47 4.75
N ALA A 171 -3.35 13.23 5.62
CA ALA A 171 -4.50 14.11 5.80
C ALA A 171 -4.10 15.52 6.24
N LEU A 172 -3.16 15.64 7.18
CA LEU A 172 -2.64 16.93 7.63
C LEU A 172 -1.99 17.72 6.49
N LEU A 173 -1.10 17.05 5.74
CA LEU A 173 -0.45 17.68 4.59
C LEU A 173 -1.45 18.03 3.49
N ALA A 174 -2.44 17.18 3.23
CA ALA A 174 -3.49 17.46 2.26
C ALA A 174 -4.34 18.67 2.64
N THR A 175 -4.62 18.85 3.94
CA THR A 175 -5.36 20.01 4.46
C THR A 175 -4.53 21.29 4.38
N LEU A 176 -3.23 21.23 4.68
CA LEU A 176 -2.32 22.38 4.64
C LEU A 176 -1.93 22.82 3.22
N LEU A 177 -1.90 21.89 2.28
CA LEU A 177 -1.45 22.09 0.91
C LEU A 177 -2.59 22.12 -0.12
N ILE A 178 -3.82 22.31 0.36
CA ILE A 178 -4.98 22.36 -0.54
C ILE A 178 -4.73 23.37 -1.68
N PRO A 179 -4.97 22.99 -2.95
CA PRO A 179 -4.85 23.93 -4.05
C PRO A 179 -5.77 25.14 -3.85
N THR A 180 -5.24 26.34 -4.09
CA THR A 180 -5.95 27.62 -3.87
C THR A 180 -7.22 27.77 -4.68
N ASP A 181 -7.35 27.01 -5.77
CA ASP A 181 -8.50 27.04 -6.68
C ASP A 181 -9.67 26.15 -6.19
N SER A 182 -9.52 25.49 -5.02
CA SER A 182 -10.59 24.65 -4.51
C SER A 182 -11.71 25.48 -3.86
N LEU A 183 -12.96 25.15 -4.21
CA LEU A 183 -14.18 25.80 -3.68
C LEU A 183 -14.48 25.42 -2.23
N LEU A 184 -13.58 24.75 -1.52
CA LEU A 184 -13.77 24.29 -0.14
C LEU A 184 -13.62 25.46 0.82
N THR A 185 -14.70 25.84 1.47
CA THR A 185 -14.74 26.92 2.46
C THR A 185 -14.22 26.49 3.84
N ASP A 186 -14.37 25.22 4.21
CA ASP A 186 -13.86 24.65 5.46
C ASP A 186 -12.80 23.58 5.15
N HIS A 187 -11.55 23.99 5.12
CA HIS A 187 -10.41 23.11 4.84
C HIS A 187 -10.14 22.10 5.96
N TRP A 188 -10.44 22.48 7.21
CA TRP A 188 -10.15 21.61 8.36
C TRP A 188 -11.05 20.38 8.45
N SER A 189 -12.22 20.42 7.81
CA SER A 189 -13.09 19.23 7.70
C SER A 189 -12.46 18.10 6.89
N LEU A 190 -11.49 18.42 6.01
CA LEU A 190 -10.75 17.42 5.23
C LEU A 190 -9.84 16.56 6.10
N PHE A 191 -9.28 17.10 7.16
CA PHE A 191 -8.38 16.36 8.03
C PHE A 191 -9.02 15.09 8.62
N PRO A 192 -10.15 15.15 9.34
CA PRO A 192 -10.80 13.94 9.83
C PRO A 192 -11.33 13.07 8.68
N LEU A 193 -11.88 13.66 7.62
CA LEU A 193 -12.41 12.91 6.48
C LEU A 193 -11.34 12.02 5.85
N ILE A 194 -10.20 12.58 5.46
CA ILE A 194 -9.10 11.84 4.83
C ILE A 194 -8.46 10.86 5.82
N THR A 195 -8.33 11.25 7.11
CA THR A 195 -7.78 10.37 8.15
C THR A 195 -8.62 9.10 8.28
N PHE A 196 -9.93 9.24 8.42
CA PHE A 196 -10.82 8.08 8.56
C PHE A 196 -10.96 7.29 7.25
N ALA A 197 -10.97 7.95 6.10
CA ALA A 197 -10.95 7.26 4.80
C ALA A 197 -9.70 6.39 4.63
N GLY A 198 -8.53 6.91 5.01
CA GLY A 198 -7.29 6.16 4.96
C GLY A 198 -7.25 4.98 5.94
N LEU A 199 -7.71 5.17 7.18
CA LEU A 199 -7.83 4.09 8.16
C LEU A 199 -8.79 3.00 7.65
N ALA A 200 -9.97 3.40 7.14
CA ALA A 200 -10.94 2.47 6.58
C ALA A 200 -10.37 1.69 5.39
N GLY A 201 -9.60 2.35 4.50
CA GLY A 201 -8.93 1.70 3.38
C GLY A 201 -7.94 0.63 3.83
N SER A 202 -7.10 0.91 4.83
CA SER A 202 -6.15 -0.07 5.40
C SER A 202 -6.86 -1.25 6.09
N LEU A 203 -7.97 -0.99 6.81
CA LEU A 203 -8.78 -2.06 7.41
C LEU A 203 -9.47 -2.90 6.33
N PHE A 204 -9.94 -2.27 5.25
CA PHE A 204 -10.55 -2.96 4.11
C PHE A 204 -9.53 -3.84 3.38
N ASP A 205 -8.28 -3.39 3.21
CA ASP A 205 -7.20 -4.23 2.67
C ASP A 205 -6.97 -5.46 3.56
N SER A 206 -6.91 -5.28 4.88
CA SER A 206 -6.82 -6.39 5.83
C SER A 206 -8.01 -7.35 5.73
N PHE A 207 -9.22 -6.82 5.50
CA PHE A 207 -10.42 -7.64 5.30
C PHE A 207 -10.35 -8.45 3.99
N LEU A 208 -9.94 -7.84 2.88
CA LEU A 208 -9.71 -8.53 1.62
C LEU A 208 -8.61 -9.59 1.75
N GLY A 209 -7.54 -9.27 2.47
CA GLY A 209 -6.47 -10.22 2.79
C GLY A 209 -6.97 -11.46 3.54
N ALA A 210 -7.94 -11.28 4.46
CA ALA A 210 -8.53 -12.38 5.22
C ALA A 210 -9.51 -13.23 4.40
N THR A 211 -10.18 -12.64 3.38
CA THR A 211 -11.34 -13.27 2.71
C THR A 211 -11.07 -13.69 1.27
N VAL A 212 -10.31 -12.89 0.52
CA VAL A 212 -10.14 -13.04 -0.93
C VAL A 212 -8.74 -13.55 -1.30
N GLN A 213 -7.72 -13.22 -0.50
CA GLN A 213 -6.34 -13.56 -0.81
C GLN A 213 -6.12 -15.08 -0.81
N ALA A 214 -5.51 -15.60 -1.88
CA ALA A 214 -5.13 -17.01 -1.97
C ALA A 214 -3.96 -17.30 -1.03
N MET A 215 -4.12 -18.24 -0.13
CA MET A 215 -3.07 -18.74 0.76
C MET A 215 -2.66 -20.14 0.37
N TYR A 216 -1.38 -20.41 0.43
CA TYR A 216 -0.79 -21.70 0.13
C TYR A 216 -0.19 -22.29 1.40
N PHE A 217 -0.20 -23.61 1.51
CA PHE A 217 0.40 -24.32 2.63
C PHE A 217 1.65 -25.05 2.15
N CYS A 218 2.78 -24.76 2.77
CA CYS A 218 4.02 -25.48 2.53
C CYS A 218 4.08 -26.70 3.46
N GLN A 219 3.95 -27.90 2.92
CA GLN A 219 3.96 -29.15 3.71
C GLN A 219 5.29 -29.38 4.42
N LYS A 220 6.41 -29.01 3.80
CA LYS A 220 7.76 -29.25 4.33
C LYS A 220 8.06 -28.38 5.57
N ASP A 221 7.63 -27.10 5.54
CA ASP A 221 7.83 -26.18 6.67
C ASP A 221 6.63 -26.13 7.64
N ASN A 222 5.53 -26.81 7.30
CA ASN A 222 4.26 -26.80 8.04
C ASN A 222 3.77 -25.37 8.31
N LYS A 223 3.88 -24.47 7.28
CA LYS A 223 3.56 -23.06 7.39
C LYS A 223 2.72 -22.57 6.21
N GLU A 224 1.86 -21.59 6.49
CA GLU A 224 1.12 -20.85 5.46
C GLU A 224 2.04 -19.83 4.77
N THR A 225 1.87 -19.66 3.44
CA THR A 225 2.66 -18.74 2.61
C THR A 225 1.81 -18.17 1.48
N GLU A 226 2.14 -16.97 1.02
CA GLU A 226 1.57 -16.36 -0.18
C GLU A 226 2.30 -16.78 -1.47
N LYS A 227 3.42 -17.52 -1.35
CA LYS A 227 4.25 -17.93 -2.49
C LYS A 227 3.69 -19.17 -3.18
N HIS A 228 3.59 -19.12 -4.51
CA HIS A 228 3.15 -20.22 -5.37
C HIS A 228 3.99 -20.27 -6.64
N PRO A 229 4.26 -21.48 -7.21
CA PRO A 229 4.16 -22.84 -6.65
C PRO A 229 5.44 -23.27 -5.93
N LEU A 230 6.53 -22.51 -6.11
CA LEU A 230 7.87 -22.83 -5.60
C LEU A 230 8.33 -21.75 -4.63
N ARG A 231 8.51 -22.14 -3.39
CA ARG A 231 9.15 -21.30 -2.40
C ARG A 231 10.67 -21.33 -2.55
N SER A 232 11.19 -22.47 -2.96
CA SER A 232 12.55 -22.76 -3.42
C SER A 232 12.51 -24.00 -4.31
N GLU A 233 13.61 -24.35 -4.98
CA GLU A 233 13.66 -25.55 -5.82
C GLU A 233 13.31 -26.86 -5.07
N GLU A 234 13.41 -26.85 -3.74
CA GLU A 234 13.11 -27.99 -2.87
C GLU A 234 11.73 -27.96 -2.20
N HIS A 235 10.99 -26.82 -2.25
CA HIS A 235 9.76 -26.61 -1.50
C HIS A 235 8.58 -26.31 -2.43
N THR A 236 7.61 -27.22 -2.48
CA THR A 236 6.31 -27.00 -3.12
C THR A 236 5.28 -26.54 -2.09
N SER A 237 4.42 -25.61 -2.47
CA SER A 237 3.30 -25.14 -1.66
C SER A 237 1.97 -25.49 -2.31
N GLU A 238 1.02 -25.96 -1.53
CA GLU A 238 -0.33 -26.31 -1.94
C GLU A 238 -1.32 -25.21 -1.60
N LEU A 239 -2.33 -24.99 -2.47
CA LEU A 239 -3.36 -24.00 -2.25
C LEU A 239 -4.21 -24.37 -1.03
N GLN A 240 -4.29 -23.47 -0.04
CA GLN A 240 -5.18 -23.59 1.09
C GLN A 240 -6.41 -22.71 0.89
N SER A 241 -7.61 -23.28 0.98
CA SER A 241 -8.84 -22.51 0.81
C SER A 241 -9.14 -21.68 2.06
N ARG A 242 -9.00 -20.36 1.97
CA ARG A 242 -9.38 -19.40 3.02
C ARG A 242 -10.44 -18.38 2.59
N GLY A 243 -10.83 -18.33 1.35
CA GLY A 243 -11.79 -17.36 0.86
C GLY A 243 -12.59 -17.84 -0.36
N LEU A 244 -13.58 -17.07 -0.76
CA LEU A 244 -14.50 -17.40 -1.86
C LEU A 244 -13.79 -17.70 -3.19
N ILE A 245 -12.72 -16.98 -3.52
CA ILE A 245 -11.93 -17.19 -4.74
C ILE A 245 -11.07 -18.46 -4.61
N SER A 246 -10.51 -18.72 -3.44
CA SER A 246 -9.74 -19.93 -3.14
C SER A 246 -10.61 -21.18 -3.29
N TYR A 247 -11.89 -21.10 -2.90
CA TYR A 247 -12.84 -22.20 -3.02
C TYR A 247 -13.15 -22.50 -4.50
N ALA A 248 -13.34 -21.46 -5.32
CA ALA A 248 -13.60 -21.62 -6.76
C ALA A 248 -12.42 -22.27 -7.50
N VAL A 249 -11.18 -21.85 -7.21
CA VAL A 249 -9.95 -22.42 -7.80
C VAL A 249 -9.71 -23.87 -7.32
N PHE A 250 -10.03 -24.18 -6.06
CA PHE A 250 -9.93 -25.53 -5.53
C PHE A 250 -10.94 -26.48 -6.19
N CYS A 251 -12.18 -26.03 -6.40
CA CYS A 251 -13.22 -26.81 -7.10
C CYS A 251 -12.88 -27.09 -8.57
N LEU A 252 -12.22 -26.13 -9.26
CA LEU A 252 -11.76 -26.31 -10.64
C LEU A 252 -10.61 -27.32 -10.75
N LYS A 253 -9.71 -27.37 -9.76
CA LYS A 253 -8.58 -28.31 -9.73
C LYS A 253 -9.00 -29.76 -9.39
N LYS A 254 -10.13 -29.93 -8.67
CA LYS A 254 -10.66 -31.26 -8.33
C LYS A 254 -11.43 -31.94 -9.48
N LYS A 255 -11.70 -31.21 -10.58
CA LYS A 255 -12.40 -31.72 -11.78
C LYS A 255 -11.45 -32.14 -12.91
N LYS A 256 -10.14 -32.12 -12.70
CA LYS A 256 -9.14 -32.75 -13.57
C LYS A 256 -8.50 -33.95 -12.85
#